data_a709cc82da4d15eb68ca614bd5f2d0f8
#
_entry.id   a709cc82da4d15eb68ca614bd5f2d0f8
#
_cell.length_a   1.000
_cell.length_b   1.000
_cell.length_c   1.000
_cell.angle_alpha   90.00
_cell.angle_beta   90.00
_cell.angle_gamma   90.00
#
_symmetry.space_group_name_H-M   'P 1'
#
loop_
_entity.id
_entity.type
_entity.pdbx_description
1 polymer ?
#
loop_
_entity_poly.entity_id
_entity_poly.type
_entity_poly.pdbx_seq_one_letter_code
_entity_poly.pdbx_strand_id
1 'polypeptide(L)'
;MTASPKTRKRVLSGMRPTGKLHLGNYVGALQNWVRMQDQYECFFCVVDWHALTTDYADTSRVKENSLEVAYDFLAAGLDPEKSVIFLQSHVPEHAELHLLLSMITPLGWLERVPTYKEQRENIKDKDLGTYGFLGYPVLQSADILIYKADCVPVGEDQVAHVELTREIARRFNGFYGAAKPVFPEPQTLLTPAAKLPGTDGRKMSKSYGNTIMLADPEPVIRQKLKTMVTDPARVRRTDPGNPDVCPVGDLHKIFSDKQTMAKVNEGCRSAGIGCIECKGWAADALVKLLNPMQERRRKFEENPRLAWDILEAGTQKARKAAGETMNDVRSAMGMSLAYEAPKNAESQ
;
A
#
# COMPACT_ATOMS: atom_id res chain seq x y z
N MET A 1 5.00 40.90 -6.91
CA MET A 1 4.19 39.73 -7.33
C MET A 1 4.69 38.55 -6.52
N THR A 2 4.05 38.23 -5.40
CA THR A 2 4.36 37.07 -4.59
C THR A 2 3.81 35.83 -5.32
N ALA A 3 4.69 34.94 -5.78
CA ALA A 3 4.30 33.69 -6.37
C ALA A 3 3.40 32.93 -5.36
N SER A 4 2.18 32.60 -5.78
CA SER A 4 1.29 31.72 -5.01
C SER A 4 2.06 30.43 -4.65
N PRO A 5 2.04 29.94 -3.42
CA PRO A 5 2.76 28.72 -3.08
C PRO A 5 2.25 27.61 -4.00
N LYS A 6 3.16 26.99 -4.77
CA LYS A 6 2.84 25.81 -5.59
C LYS A 6 2.19 24.78 -4.67
N THR A 7 0.91 24.51 -4.85
CA THR A 7 0.22 23.44 -4.13
C THR A 7 0.97 22.13 -4.39
N ARG A 8 1.34 21.40 -3.32
CA ARG A 8 1.98 20.09 -3.45
C ARG A 8 1.04 19.16 -4.19
N LYS A 9 1.59 18.34 -5.08
CA LYS A 9 0.82 17.25 -5.71
C LYS A 9 0.29 16.29 -4.67
N ARG A 10 -0.94 15.80 -4.86
CA ARG A 10 -1.57 14.82 -3.98
C ARG A 10 -1.18 13.40 -4.34
N VAL A 11 -0.95 12.61 -3.32
CA VAL A 11 -0.70 11.18 -3.41
C VAL A 11 -1.70 10.45 -2.55
N LEU A 12 -2.33 9.41 -3.13
CA LEU A 12 -3.06 8.41 -2.36
C LEU A 12 -2.33 7.08 -2.45
N SER A 13 -2.24 6.40 -1.33
CA SER A 13 -1.94 4.97 -1.29
C SER A 13 -2.62 4.32 -0.10
N GLY A 14 -2.77 2.99 -0.17
CA GLY A 14 -3.45 2.25 0.88
C GLY A 14 -2.89 0.85 1.06
N MET A 15 -3.15 0.28 2.24
CA MET A 15 -2.74 -1.09 2.55
C MET A 15 -3.87 -1.85 3.22
N ARG A 16 -4.12 -3.08 2.73
CA ARG A 16 -5.15 -3.96 3.30
C ARG A 16 -4.76 -4.41 4.71
N PRO A 17 -5.69 -4.36 5.67
CA PRO A 17 -5.45 -4.81 7.04
C PRO A 17 -5.49 -6.34 7.15
N THR A 18 -4.42 -6.99 6.75
CA THR A 18 -4.23 -8.44 6.87
C THR A 18 -3.39 -8.84 8.08
N GLY A 19 -3.33 -8.00 9.11
CA GLY A 19 -2.49 -8.13 10.30
C GLY A 19 -1.12 -7.46 10.15
N LYS A 20 -0.21 -7.74 11.07
CA LYS A 20 1.16 -7.18 11.11
C LYS A 20 1.83 -7.17 9.75
N LEU A 21 2.59 -6.12 9.44
CA LEU A 21 3.31 -5.99 8.19
C LEU A 21 4.65 -6.74 8.25
N HIS A 22 5.11 -7.19 7.09
CA HIS A 22 6.40 -7.84 6.94
C HIS A 22 7.38 -6.98 6.13
N LEU A 23 8.65 -7.36 6.09
CA LEU A 23 9.71 -6.64 5.37
C LEU A 23 9.36 -6.38 3.89
N GLY A 24 8.63 -7.28 3.23
CA GLY A 24 8.17 -7.08 1.86
C GLY A 24 7.21 -5.90 1.72
N ASN A 25 6.29 -5.69 2.69
CA ASN A 25 5.42 -4.51 2.72
C ASN A 25 6.22 -3.23 2.97
N TYR A 26 7.23 -3.30 3.86
CA TYR A 26 8.09 -2.17 4.17
C TYR A 26 8.88 -1.71 2.93
N VAL A 27 9.63 -2.61 2.31
CA VAL A 27 10.47 -2.29 1.16
C VAL A 27 9.63 -1.97 -0.08
N GLY A 28 8.53 -2.70 -0.28
CA GLY A 28 7.67 -2.56 -1.46
C GLY A 28 6.81 -1.29 -1.46
N ALA A 29 6.49 -0.73 -0.29
CA ALA A 29 5.59 0.41 -0.20
C ALA A 29 5.99 1.40 0.90
N LEU A 30 5.99 0.97 2.16
CA LEU A 30 5.99 1.86 3.32
C LEU A 30 7.25 2.73 3.42
N GLN A 31 8.43 2.19 3.09
CA GLN A 31 9.68 2.93 3.04
C GLN A 31 9.62 4.11 2.05
N ASN A 32 8.96 3.91 0.91
CA ASN A 32 8.76 4.96 -0.07
C ASN A 32 7.77 6.01 0.43
N TRP A 33 6.67 5.60 1.06
CA TRP A 33 5.67 6.50 1.62
C TRP A 33 6.27 7.46 2.66
N VAL A 34 7.14 6.94 3.54
CA VAL A 34 7.86 7.76 4.53
C VAL A 34 8.70 8.86 3.86
N ARG A 35 9.28 8.59 2.70
CA ARG A 35 10.05 9.60 1.95
C ARG A 35 9.14 10.60 1.21
N MET A 36 7.98 10.15 0.75
CA MET A 36 7.06 10.97 -0.03
C MET A 36 6.37 12.05 0.80
N GLN A 37 6.15 11.83 2.10
CA GLN A 37 5.44 12.78 2.97
C GLN A 37 6.10 14.16 3.08
N ASP A 38 7.38 14.28 2.75
CA ASP A 38 8.08 15.58 2.74
C ASP A 38 7.89 16.35 1.42
N GLN A 39 7.48 15.65 0.34
CA GLN A 39 7.41 16.21 -1.02
C GLN A 39 5.98 16.38 -1.53
N TYR A 40 5.04 15.58 -1.04
CA TYR A 40 3.65 15.49 -1.50
C TYR A 40 2.67 15.78 -0.37
N GLU A 41 1.42 16.12 -0.73
CA GLU A 41 0.28 16.05 0.16
C GLU A 41 -0.23 14.60 0.15
N CYS A 42 0.10 13.85 1.21
CA CYS A 42 -0.09 12.40 1.24
C CYS A 42 -1.33 11.98 2.02
N PHE A 43 -2.10 11.08 1.43
CA PHE A 43 -3.21 10.37 2.03
C PHE A 43 -2.86 8.88 2.08
N PHE A 44 -2.68 8.33 3.30
CA PHE A 44 -2.35 6.92 3.51
C PHE A 44 -3.50 6.22 4.23
N CYS A 45 -4.11 5.27 3.55
CA CYS A 45 -5.35 4.64 3.97
C CYS A 45 -5.12 3.19 4.44
N VAL A 46 -5.70 2.84 5.59
CA VAL A 46 -5.93 1.44 5.93
C VAL A 46 -7.24 1.03 5.24
N VAL A 47 -7.14 0.23 4.17
CA VAL A 47 -8.26 -0.08 3.28
C VAL A 47 -9.01 -1.33 3.73
N ASP A 48 -9.79 -1.19 4.76
CA ASP A 48 -10.53 -2.29 5.41
C ASP A 48 -11.69 -2.82 4.54
N TRP A 49 -12.39 -2.00 3.77
CA TRP A 49 -13.36 -2.49 2.79
C TRP A 49 -12.73 -3.35 1.70
N HIS A 50 -11.52 -3.00 1.25
CA HIS A 50 -10.80 -3.89 0.32
C HIS A 50 -10.44 -5.24 0.94
N ALA A 51 -10.24 -5.32 2.25
CA ALA A 51 -10.08 -6.62 2.91
C ALA A 51 -11.33 -7.47 2.79
N LEU A 52 -12.51 -6.87 2.93
CA LEU A 52 -13.79 -7.57 2.85
C LEU A 52 -14.08 -8.16 1.45
N THR A 53 -13.42 -7.71 0.40
CA THR A 53 -13.65 -8.27 -0.94
C THR A 53 -13.24 -9.73 -1.05
N THR A 54 -12.33 -10.19 -0.17
CA THR A 54 -11.91 -11.61 -0.08
C THR A 54 -12.19 -12.25 1.28
N ASP A 55 -12.37 -11.44 2.34
CA ASP A 55 -12.49 -11.92 3.73
C ASP A 55 -13.88 -11.62 4.31
N TYR A 56 -14.89 -11.47 3.44
CA TYR A 56 -16.27 -11.11 3.82
C TYR A 56 -16.95 -12.12 4.74
N ALA A 57 -16.55 -13.38 4.70
CA ALA A 57 -17.14 -14.46 5.49
C ALA A 57 -16.71 -14.43 6.98
N ASP A 58 -15.54 -13.85 7.28
CA ASP A 58 -15.06 -13.67 8.65
C ASP A 58 -14.45 -12.27 8.83
N THR A 59 -15.19 -11.40 9.47
CA THR A 59 -14.82 -10.02 9.77
C THR A 59 -14.28 -9.83 11.19
N SER A 60 -14.19 -10.88 11.98
CA SER A 60 -13.87 -10.84 13.41
C SER A 60 -12.57 -10.12 13.75
N ARG A 61 -11.60 -10.18 12.82
CA ARG A 61 -10.27 -9.60 13.01
C ARG A 61 -10.02 -8.27 12.26
N VAL A 62 -10.99 -7.74 11.53
CA VAL A 62 -10.80 -6.52 10.71
C VAL A 62 -10.33 -5.35 11.57
N LYS A 63 -10.98 -5.12 12.71
CA LYS A 63 -10.62 -4.03 13.64
C LYS A 63 -9.21 -4.21 14.21
N GLU A 64 -8.88 -5.39 14.70
CA GLU A 64 -7.55 -5.72 15.24
C GLU A 64 -6.48 -5.54 14.16
N ASN A 65 -6.70 -6.12 12.99
CA ASN A 65 -5.77 -6.02 11.86
C ASN A 65 -5.56 -4.59 11.36
N SER A 66 -6.61 -3.76 11.42
CA SER A 66 -6.52 -2.33 11.05
C SER A 66 -5.62 -1.56 12.01
N LEU A 67 -5.70 -1.84 13.30
CA LEU A 67 -4.80 -1.27 14.30
C LEU A 67 -3.37 -1.76 14.12
N GLU A 68 -3.18 -3.04 13.86
CA GLU A 68 -1.84 -3.61 13.60
C GLU A 68 -1.14 -2.91 12.43
N VAL A 69 -1.87 -2.64 11.34
CA VAL A 69 -1.35 -1.89 10.18
C VAL A 69 -1.06 -0.44 10.55
N ALA A 70 -1.94 0.22 11.31
CA ALA A 70 -1.73 1.59 11.77
C ALA A 70 -0.49 1.70 12.67
N TYR A 71 -0.28 0.74 13.57
CA TYR A 71 0.94 0.70 14.39
C TYR A 71 2.19 0.59 13.53
N ASP A 72 2.18 -0.26 12.51
CA ASP A 72 3.31 -0.44 11.59
C ASP A 72 3.55 0.81 10.73
N PHE A 73 2.52 1.51 10.29
CA PHE A 73 2.63 2.78 9.57
C PHE A 73 3.37 3.83 10.42
N LEU A 74 2.90 4.04 11.66
CA LEU A 74 3.47 5.00 12.59
C LEU A 74 4.89 4.58 13.05
N ALA A 75 5.08 3.29 13.28
CA ALA A 75 6.37 2.73 13.66
C ALA A 75 7.42 2.90 12.56
N ALA A 76 7.05 2.74 11.32
CA ALA A 76 7.94 2.94 10.17
C ALA A 76 8.32 4.41 9.95
N GLY A 77 7.57 5.36 10.52
CA GLY A 77 7.88 6.79 10.47
C GLY A 77 6.91 7.62 9.63
N LEU A 78 5.71 7.11 9.34
CA LEU A 78 4.65 8.00 8.85
C LEU A 78 4.25 8.97 9.96
N ASP A 79 4.31 10.25 9.63
CA ASP A 79 4.08 11.36 10.55
C ASP A 79 2.67 11.94 10.30
N PRO A 80 1.76 11.87 11.30
CA PRO A 80 0.40 12.38 11.17
C PRO A 80 0.30 13.92 11.00
N GLU A 81 1.39 14.65 11.30
CA GLU A 81 1.48 16.08 11.03
C GLU A 81 1.84 16.39 9.57
N LYS A 82 2.46 15.43 8.87
CA LYS A 82 2.88 15.58 7.47
C LYS A 82 1.95 14.89 6.49
N SER A 83 1.23 13.87 6.93
CA SER A 83 0.36 13.03 6.09
C SER A 83 -0.96 12.73 6.77
N VAL A 84 -1.99 12.51 5.96
CA VAL A 84 -3.31 12.10 6.43
C VAL A 84 -3.33 10.58 6.52
N ILE A 85 -3.41 10.02 7.73
CA ILE A 85 -3.48 8.57 7.98
C ILE A 85 -4.88 8.27 8.50
N PHE A 86 -5.63 7.41 7.79
CA PHE A 86 -7.04 7.22 8.09
C PHE A 86 -7.52 5.80 7.77
N LEU A 87 -8.74 5.46 8.23
CA LEU A 87 -9.42 4.20 7.98
C LEU A 87 -10.50 4.40 6.89
N GLN A 88 -10.48 3.60 5.83
CA GLN A 88 -11.35 3.73 4.67
C GLN A 88 -12.84 3.73 5.05
N SER A 89 -13.28 2.77 5.87
CA SER A 89 -14.68 2.64 6.25
C SER A 89 -15.22 3.82 7.07
N HIS A 90 -14.36 4.64 7.63
CA HIS A 90 -14.74 5.84 8.37
C HIS A 90 -14.93 7.08 7.47
N VAL A 91 -14.73 6.92 6.15
CA VAL A 91 -14.99 7.94 5.12
C VAL A 91 -16.02 7.39 4.13
N PRO A 92 -17.34 7.43 4.47
CA PRO A 92 -18.40 6.82 3.65
C PRO A 92 -18.50 7.39 2.24
N GLU A 93 -17.94 8.56 2.00
CA GLU A 93 -17.84 9.19 0.68
C GLU A 93 -17.14 8.30 -0.37
N HIS A 94 -16.24 7.42 0.04
CA HIS A 94 -15.64 6.39 -0.83
C HIS A 94 -16.71 5.45 -1.40
N ALA A 95 -17.66 5.00 -0.56
CA ALA A 95 -18.73 4.11 -1.00
C ALA A 95 -19.73 4.84 -1.90
N GLU A 96 -20.05 6.10 -1.61
CA GLU A 96 -20.90 6.92 -2.47
C GLU A 96 -20.27 7.11 -3.84
N LEU A 97 -19.00 7.50 -3.89
CA LEU A 97 -18.31 7.67 -5.17
C LEU A 97 -18.19 6.34 -5.92
N HIS A 98 -17.87 5.24 -5.23
CA HIS A 98 -17.86 3.90 -5.83
C HIS A 98 -19.20 3.57 -6.49
N LEU A 99 -20.33 3.81 -5.81
CA LEU A 99 -21.65 3.60 -6.37
C LEU A 99 -21.84 4.40 -7.66
N LEU A 100 -21.54 5.70 -7.65
CA LEU A 100 -21.71 6.56 -8.84
C LEU A 100 -20.81 6.15 -10.00
N LEU A 101 -19.55 5.81 -9.73
CA LEU A 101 -18.61 5.34 -10.74
C LEU A 101 -19.03 3.96 -11.31
N SER A 102 -19.65 3.10 -10.50
CA SER A 102 -20.13 1.79 -10.95
C SER A 102 -21.21 1.90 -12.00
N MET A 103 -22.02 2.98 -11.99
CA MET A 103 -23.08 3.23 -12.99
C MET A 103 -22.52 3.50 -14.39
N ILE A 104 -21.29 3.95 -14.49
CA ILE A 104 -20.67 4.32 -15.77
C ILE A 104 -19.54 3.37 -16.18
N THR A 105 -19.14 2.41 -15.35
CA THR A 105 -18.01 1.51 -15.63
C THR A 105 -18.50 0.25 -16.38
N PRO A 106 -18.06 0.01 -17.62
CA PRO A 106 -18.45 -1.20 -18.36
C PRO A 106 -17.91 -2.47 -17.69
N LEU A 107 -18.72 -3.52 -17.56
CA LEU A 107 -18.32 -4.80 -16.97
C LEU A 107 -17.10 -5.41 -17.67
N GLY A 108 -17.02 -5.33 -18.99
CA GLY A 108 -15.89 -5.86 -19.74
C GLY A 108 -14.54 -5.18 -19.44
N TRP A 109 -14.52 -4.00 -18.80
CA TRP A 109 -13.30 -3.40 -18.30
C TRP A 109 -12.81 -4.15 -17.07
N LEU A 110 -13.71 -4.49 -16.16
CA LEU A 110 -13.41 -5.18 -14.90
C LEU A 110 -12.98 -6.63 -15.15
N GLU A 111 -13.68 -7.32 -16.04
CA GLU A 111 -13.37 -8.71 -16.41
C GLU A 111 -12.00 -8.86 -17.09
N ARG A 112 -11.46 -7.79 -17.68
CA ARG A 112 -10.14 -7.79 -18.32
C ARG A 112 -9.00 -7.45 -17.39
N VAL A 113 -9.26 -6.99 -16.15
CA VAL A 113 -8.21 -6.69 -15.19
C VAL A 113 -7.39 -7.97 -14.89
N PRO A 114 -6.06 -7.97 -15.14
CA PRO A 114 -5.26 -9.19 -15.03
C PRO A 114 -5.32 -9.82 -13.64
N THR A 115 -5.23 -9.01 -12.60
CA THR A 115 -5.25 -9.48 -11.19
C THR A 115 -6.60 -10.09 -10.79
N TYR A 116 -7.72 -9.67 -11.38
CA TYR A 116 -9.03 -10.29 -11.17
C TYR A 116 -9.04 -11.75 -11.63
N LYS A 117 -8.54 -12.00 -12.86
CA LYS A 117 -8.45 -13.36 -13.42
C LYS A 117 -7.51 -14.23 -12.62
N GLU A 118 -6.30 -13.74 -12.38
CA GLU A 118 -5.26 -14.46 -11.67
C GLU A 118 -5.70 -14.87 -10.24
N GLN A 119 -6.36 -13.97 -9.51
CA GLN A 119 -6.83 -14.27 -8.16
C GLN A 119 -7.97 -15.28 -8.15
N ARG A 120 -8.91 -15.22 -9.11
CA ARG A 120 -9.96 -16.23 -9.25
C ARG A 120 -9.42 -17.63 -9.54
N GLU A 121 -8.30 -17.71 -10.26
CA GLU A 121 -7.65 -18.98 -10.57
C GLU A 121 -6.83 -19.54 -9.38
N ASN A 122 -6.21 -18.65 -8.61
CA ASN A 122 -5.28 -19.03 -7.55
C ASN A 122 -5.93 -19.23 -6.18
N ILE A 123 -7.02 -18.50 -5.88
CA ILE A 123 -7.73 -18.60 -4.58
C ILE A 123 -8.95 -19.50 -4.75
N LYS A 124 -8.83 -20.76 -4.31
CA LYS A 124 -9.90 -21.78 -4.46
C LYS A 124 -10.68 -22.06 -3.17
N ASP A 125 -10.18 -21.61 -2.06
CA ASP A 125 -10.77 -21.79 -0.73
C ASP A 125 -11.84 -20.73 -0.40
N LYS A 126 -12.03 -19.74 -1.29
CA LYS A 126 -13.00 -18.65 -1.14
C LYS A 126 -13.83 -18.49 -2.39
N ASP A 127 -15.15 -18.18 -2.22
CA ASP A 127 -15.99 -17.78 -3.34
C ASP A 127 -15.70 -16.32 -3.74
N LEU A 128 -14.97 -16.15 -4.82
CA LEU A 128 -14.66 -14.87 -5.43
C LEU A 128 -15.61 -14.49 -6.57
N GLY A 129 -16.72 -15.23 -6.76
CA GLY A 129 -17.76 -14.94 -7.74
C GLY A 129 -18.68 -13.78 -7.34
N THR A 130 -18.34 -13.01 -6.34
CA THR A 130 -19.16 -11.93 -5.78
C THR A 130 -19.02 -10.62 -6.57
N TYR A 131 -20.08 -9.79 -6.53
CA TYR A 131 -20.03 -8.42 -7.07
C TYR A 131 -18.90 -7.59 -6.41
N GLY A 132 -18.73 -7.71 -5.09
CA GLY A 132 -17.70 -6.99 -4.36
C GLY A 132 -16.29 -7.29 -4.87
N PHE A 133 -16.02 -8.56 -5.21
CA PHE A 133 -14.72 -8.94 -5.78
C PHE A 133 -14.57 -8.50 -7.24
N LEU A 134 -15.61 -8.55 -8.05
CA LEU A 134 -15.57 -7.99 -9.42
C LEU A 134 -15.43 -6.47 -9.39
N GLY A 135 -16.10 -5.81 -8.44
CA GLY A 135 -16.16 -4.35 -8.33
C GLY A 135 -14.99 -3.68 -7.59
N TYR A 136 -14.07 -4.46 -6.98
CA TYR A 136 -12.98 -3.84 -6.19
C TYR A 136 -12.10 -2.85 -6.98
N PRO A 137 -11.87 -3.00 -8.28
CA PRO A 137 -11.09 -2.01 -9.03
C PRO A 137 -11.79 -0.66 -9.16
N VAL A 138 -13.14 -0.66 -9.14
CA VAL A 138 -13.94 0.59 -9.11
C VAL A 138 -13.86 1.23 -7.73
N LEU A 139 -13.86 0.45 -6.66
CA LEU A 139 -13.64 0.97 -5.31
C LEU A 139 -12.24 1.58 -5.18
N GLN A 140 -11.21 0.95 -5.72
CA GLN A 140 -9.86 1.51 -5.76
C GLN A 140 -9.81 2.81 -6.58
N SER A 141 -10.55 2.88 -7.69
CA SER A 141 -10.68 4.10 -8.47
C SER A 141 -11.38 5.22 -7.67
N ALA A 142 -12.42 4.88 -6.90
CA ALA A 142 -13.09 5.81 -6.02
C ALA A 142 -12.13 6.33 -4.93
N ASP A 143 -11.34 5.45 -4.30
CA ASP A 143 -10.35 5.82 -3.30
C ASP A 143 -9.33 6.85 -3.84
N ILE A 144 -8.89 6.67 -5.08
CA ILE A 144 -7.92 7.56 -5.72
C ILE A 144 -8.56 8.89 -6.12
N LEU A 145 -9.71 8.82 -6.78
CA LEU A 145 -10.35 9.98 -7.39
C LEU A 145 -11.01 10.91 -6.36
N ILE A 146 -11.45 10.36 -5.21
CA ILE A 146 -12.13 11.17 -4.18
C ILE A 146 -11.21 12.22 -3.55
N TYR A 147 -9.91 11.96 -3.53
CA TYR A 147 -8.89 12.93 -3.09
C TYR A 147 -8.30 13.73 -4.24
N LYS A 148 -8.77 13.52 -5.48
CA LYS A 148 -8.20 14.12 -6.70
C LYS A 148 -6.68 13.91 -6.74
N ALA A 149 -6.23 12.68 -6.44
CA ALA A 149 -4.81 12.36 -6.39
C ALA A 149 -4.15 12.56 -7.75
N ASP A 150 -3.03 13.29 -7.76
CA ASP A 150 -2.21 13.48 -8.97
C ASP A 150 -1.36 12.25 -9.27
N CYS A 151 -0.97 11.53 -8.22
CA CYS A 151 -0.03 10.41 -8.31
C CYS A 151 -0.43 9.27 -7.39
N VAL A 152 -0.13 8.03 -7.82
CA VAL A 152 -0.36 6.82 -7.05
C VAL A 152 0.92 5.98 -7.04
N PRO A 153 1.61 5.80 -5.89
CA PRO A 153 2.77 4.94 -5.78
C PRO A 153 2.33 3.48 -5.76
N VAL A 154 2.75 2.71 -6.74
CA VAL A 154 2.34 1.31 -6.91
C VAL A 154 3.47 0.44 -7.45
N GLY A 155 3.37 -0.88 -7.19
CA GLY A 155 4.16 -1.89 -7.90
C GLY A 155 3.63 -2.10 -9.32
N GLU A 156 4.42 -2.79 -10.16
CA GLU A 156 4.08 -3.08 -11.56
C GLU A 156 2.73 -3.81 -11.69
N ASP A 157 2.39 -4.68 -10.75
CA ASP A 157 1.14 -5.45 -10.72
C ASP A 157 -0.11 -4.57 -10.56
N GLN A 158 0.04 -3.35 -10.05
CA GLN A 158 -1.07 -2.40 -9.82
C GLN A 158 -1.21 -1.34 -10.93
N VAL A 159 -0.32 -1.31 -11.91
CA VAL A 159 -0.37 -0.33 -13.02
C VAL A 159 -1.69 -0.40 -13.76
N ALA A 160 -2.19 -1.61 -14.04
CA ALA A 160 -3.46 -1.81 -14.73
C ALA A 160 -4.66 -1.19 -13.98
N HIS A 161 -4.64 -1.16 -12.64
CA HIS A 161 -5.70 -0.52 -11.85
C HIS A 161 -5.63 1.01 -11.93
N VAL A 162 -4.43 1.60 -11.96
CA VAL A 162 -4.28 3.04 -12.14
C VAL A 162 -4.73 3.46 -13.55
N GLU A 163 -4.42 2.66 -14.57
CA GLU A 163 -4.93 2.91 -15.93
C GLU A 163 -6.47 2.80 -16.00
N LEU A 164 -7.06 1.80 -15.35
CA LEU A 164 -8.53 1.71 -15.24
C LEU A 164 -9.09 2.96 -14.53
N THR A 165 -8.45 3.43 -13.49
CA THR A 165 -8.86 4.67 -12.79
C THR A 165 -8.83 5.88 -13.72
N ARG A 166 -7.82 6.01 -14.58
CA ARG A 166 -7.70 7.07 -15.59
C ARG A 166 -8.84 6.97 -16.62
N GLU A 167 -9.15 5.77 -17.10
CA GLU A 167 -10.27 5.54 -18.04
C GLU A 167 -11.62 5.91 -17.41
N ILE A 168 -11.82 5.54 -16.13
CA ILE A 168 -13.05 5.92 -15.39
C ILE A 168 -13.11 7.44 -15.22
N ALA A 169 -12.00 8.09 -14.87
CA ALA A 169 -11.94 9.55 -14.72
C ALA A 169 -12.26 10.27 -16.06
N ARG A 170 -11.67 9.83 -17.18
CA ARG A 170 -11.97 10.36 -18.53
C ARG A 170 -13.45 10.19 -18.88
N ARG A 171 -14.00 8.99 -18.62
CA ARG A 171 -15.40 8.69 -18.92
C ARG A 171 -16.34 9.55 -18.08
N PHE A 172 -16.07 9.72 -16.80
CA PHE A 172 -16.84 10.62 -15.91
C PHE A 172 -16.79 12.06 -16.43
N ASN A 173 -15.59 12.57 -16.68
CA ASN A 173 -15.41 13.93 -17.20
C ASN A 173 -16.05 14.11 -18.57
N GLY A 174 -16.05 13.07 -19.41
CA GLY A 174 -16.73 13.10 -20.72
C GLY A 174 -18.24 13.23 -20.62
N PHE A 175 -18.86 12.59 -19.63
CA PHE A 175 -20.31 12.70 -19.41
C PHE A 175 -20.71 13.96 -18.66
N TYR A 176 -19.94 14.35 -17.64
CA TYR A 176 -20.39 15.34 -16.64
C TYR A 176 -19.45 16.54 -16.50
N GLY A 177 -18.26 16.46 -17.06
CA GLY A 177 -17.23 17.51 -16.89
C GLY A 177 -17.14 18.48 -18.08
N ALA A 178 -18.20 18.68 -18.87
CA ALA A 178 -18.14 19.49 -20.09
C ALA A 178 -17.67 20.94 -19.88
N ALA A 179 -18.00 21.56 -18.75
CA ALA A 179 -17.54 22.91 -18.41
C ALA A 179 -16.14 22.91 -17.74
N LYS A 180 -15.83 21.91 -16.93
CA LYS A 180 -14.57 21.75 -16.23
C LYS A 180 -14.41 20.29 -15.78
N PRO A 181 -13.27 19.64 -16.05
CA PRO A 181 -13.01 18.30 -15.52
C PRO A 181 -13.12 18.24 -14.00
N VAL A 182 -13.84 17.26 -13.47
CA VAL A 182 -14.00 17.03 -12.02
C VAL A 182 -12.78 16.30 -11.48
N PHE A 183 -12.34 15.25 -12.21
CA PHE A 183 -11.24 14.41 -11.80
C PHE A 183 -9.96 14.65 -12.60
N PRO A 184 -8.78 14.67 -11.95
CA PRO A 184 -7.52 14.56 -12.65
C PRO A 184 -7.33 13.13 -13.19
N GLU A 185 -6.37 12.96 -14.08
CA GLU A 185 -5.88 11.66 -14.51
C GLU A 185 -4.64 11.30 -13.69
N PRO A 186 -4.74 10.40 -12.70
CA PRO A 186 -3.64 10.10 -11.81
C PRO A 186 -2.46 9.46 -12.56
N GLN A 187 -1.24 9.85 -12.18
CA GLN A 187 0.00 9.29 -12.72
C GLN A 187 0.50 8.15 -11.83
N THR A 188 0.95 7.08 -12.45
CA THR A 188 1.64 5.99 -11.74
C THR A 188 3.03 6.44 -11.31
N LEU A 189 3.35 6.30 -10.03
CA LEU A 189 4.72 6.37 -9.52
C LEU A 189 5.19 4.95 -9.24
N LEU A 190 6.00 4.40 -10.15
CA LEU A 190 6.53 3.05 -9.95
C LEU A 190 7.46 3.01 -8.74
N THR A 191 7.09 2.19 -7.78
CA THR A 191 7.98 1.82 -6.70
C THR A 191 8.90 0.72 -7.19
N PRO A 192 10.24 0.84 -7.04
CA PRO A 192 11.13 -0.25 -7.41
C PRO A 192 10.68 -1.55 -6.74
N ALA A 193 10.31 -2.54 -7.55
CA ALA A 193 9.86 -3.82 -7.06
C ALA A 193 11.07 -4.61 -6.53
N ALA A 194 11.47 -4.36 -5.29
CA ALA A 194 12.35 -5.29 -4.61
C ALA A 194 11.54 -6.56 -4.32
N LYS A 195 11.73 -7.60 -5.14
CA LYS A 195 11.20 -8.94 -4.84
C LYS A 195 11.97 -9.47 -3.64
N LEU A 196 11.48 -9.17 -2.44
CA LEU A 196 12.12 -9.64 -1.22
C LEU A 196 11.82 -11.14 -1.05
N PRO A 197 12.85 -12.00 -0.96
CA PRO A 197 12.65 -13.42 -0.70
C PRO A 197 12.20 -13.65 0.74
N GLY A 198 11.31 -14.60 0.93
CA GLY A 198 10.98 -15.17 2.23
C GLY A 198 12.02 -16.16 2.71
N THR A 199 11.82 -16.72 3.89
CA THR A 199 12.75 -17.66 4.52
C THR A 199 12.94 -18.96 3.73
N ASP A 200 12.02 -19.27 2.83
CA ASP A 200 12.04 -20.42 1.91
C ASP A 200 12.56 -20.08 0.50
N GLY A 201 13.01 -18.85 0.26
CA GLY A 201 13.53 -18.38 -1.02
C GLY A 201 12.47 -17.94 -2.03
N ARG A 202 11.20 -18.26 -1.84
CA ARG A 202 10.10 -17.74 -2.65
C ARG A 202 9.82 -16.28 -2.28
N LYS A 203 9.00 -15.56 -3.06
CA LYS A 203 8.52 -14.22 -2.70
C LYS A 203 7.94 -14.23 -1.29
N MET A 204 8.35 -13.28 -0.45
CA MET A 204 7.85 -13.14 0.92
C MET A 204 6.34 -12.89 0.92
N SER A 205 5.59 -13.77 1.60
CA SER A 205 4.12 -13.70 1.68
C SER A 205 3.62 -14.40 2.94
N LYS A 206 2.59 -13.82 3.57
CA LYS A 206 1.93 -14.42 4.74
C LYS A 206 1.33 -15.79 4.43
N SER A 207 0.76 -15.97 3.23
CA SER A 207 0.16 -17.23 2.80
C SER A 207 1.16 -18.39 2.69
N TYR A 208 2.45 -18.08 2.54
CA TYR A 208 3.51 -19.09 2.51
C TYR A 208 4.15 -19.34 3.88
N GLY A 209 3.80 -18.54 4.89
CA GLY A 209 4.42 -18.67 6.22
C GLY A 209 5.91 -18.33 6.26
N ASN A 210 6.44 -17.65 5.23
CA ASN A 210 7.87 -17.39 5.01
C ASN A 210 8.30 -15.95 5.33
N THR A 211 7.49 -15.23 6.13
CA THR A 211 7.69 -13.80 6.38
C THR A 211 8.59 -13.52 7.56
N ILE A 212 9.30 -12.38 7.49
CA ILE A 212 9.90 -11.70 8.64
C ILE A 212 9.04 -10.46 8.87
N MET A 213 8.34 -10.41 10.03
CA MET A 213 7.45 -9.30 10.38
C MET A 213 8.26 -8.10 10.90
N LEU A 214 7.75 -6.88 10.73
CA LEU A 214 8.37 -5.68 11.31
C LEU A 214 8.39 -5.74 12.85
N ALA A 215 7.39 -6.41 13.43
CA ALA A 215 7.25 -6.60 14.87
C ALA A 215 7.92 -7.87 15.42
N ASP A 216 8.63 -8.65 14.60
CA ASP A 216 9.34 -9.84 15.09
C ASP A 216 10.48 -9.44 16.04
N PRO A 217 10.52 -9.93 17.28
CA PRO A 217 11.61 -9.62 18.19
C PRO A 217 12.93 -10.22 17.70
N GLU A 218 14.05 -9.63 18.11
CA GLU A 218 15.40 -10.04 17.67
C GLU A 218 15.66 -11.55 17.70
N PRO A 219 15.30 -12.32 18.76
CA PRO A 219 15.51 -13.77 18.77
C PRO A 219 14.77 -14.49 17.64
N VAL A 220 13.56 -14.03 17.30
CA VAL A 220 12.75 -14.58 16.20
C VAL A 220 13.37 -14.26 14.85
N ILE A 221 13.83 -13.02 14.64
CA ILE A 221 14.53 -12.61 13.42
C ILE A 221 15.77 -13.49 13.22
N ARG A 222 16.61 -13.64 14.24
CA ARG A 222 17.81 -14.49 14.21
C ARG A 222 17.49 -15.94 13.91
N GLN A 223 16.45 -16.49 14.52
CA GLN A 223 16.03 -17.87 14.27
C GLN A 223 15.52 -18.07 12.84
N LYS A 224 14.69 -17.15 12.34
CA LYS A 224 14.18 -17.19 10.96
C LYS A 224 15.33 -17.14 9.94
N LEU A 225 16.30 -16.27 10.14
CA LEU A 225 17.47 -16.18 9.26
C LEU A 225 18.38 -17.40 9.38
N LYS A 226 18.58 -17.94 10.58
CA LYS A 226 19.38 -19.15 10.79
C LYS A 226 18.88 -20.31 9.93
N THR A 227 17.55 -20.46 9.82
CA THR A 227 16.90 -21.54 9.05
C THR A 227 16.61 -21.18 7.59
N MET A 228 16.79 -19.91 7.19
CA MET A 228 16.52 -19.44 5.84
C MET A 228 17.37 -20.22 4.81
N VAL A 229 16.77 -20.51 3.65
CA VAL A 229 17.48 -21.18 2.55
C VAL A 229 18.59 -20.29 1.99
N THR A 230 19.61 -20.94 1.45
CA THR A 230 20.77 -20.27 0.83
C THR A 230 20.94 -20.77 -0.60
N ASP A 231 22.04 -20.41 -1.26
CA ASP A 231 22.42 -20.92 -2.57
C ASP A 231 22.44 -22.47 -2.53
N PRO A 232 21.60 -23.16 -3.31
CA PRO A 232 21.53 -24.63 -3.30
C PRO A 232 22.80 -25.30 -3.84
N ALA A 233 23.61 -24.58 -4.61
CA ALA A 233 24.90 -25.10 -5.10
C ALA A 233 25.94 -25.23 -3.98
N ARG A 234 25.76 -24.50 -2.87
CA ARG A 234 26.66 -24.53 -1.72
C ARG A 234 26.24 -25.58 -0.70
N VAL A 235 26.66 -26.82 -0.90
CA VAL A 235 26.31 -27.96 -0.03
C VAL A 235 27.25 -28.04 1.19
N ARG A 236 28.55 -27.81 1.00
CA ARG A 236 29.56 -27.87 2.06
C ARG A 236 30.08 -26.47 2.38
N ARG A 237 30.64 -26.30 3.58
CA ARG A 237 31.27 -25.03 4.01
C ARG A 237 32.41 -24.60 3.05
N THR A 238 33.11 -25.58 2.48
CA THR A 238 34.26 -25.39 1.57
C THR A 238 33.84 -25.11 0.13
N ASP A 239 32.56 -25.23 -0.21
CA ASP A 239 32.08 -24.96 -1.55
C ASP A 239 31.94 -23.44 -1.76
N PRO A 240 32.44 -22.89 -2.88
CA PRO A 240 32.14 -21.51 -3.22
C PRO A 240 30.63 -21.32 -3.47
N GLY A 241 30.10 -20.20 -3.01
CA GLY A 241 28.70 -19.85 -3.22
C GLY A 241 28.55 -18.67 -4.19
N ASN A 242 27.33 -18.44 -4.62
CA ASN A 242 26.97 -17.27 -5.43
C ASN A 242 25.94 -16.38 -4.69
N PRO A 243 26.35 -15.23 -4.14
CA PRO A 243 25.44 -14.33 -3.45
C PRO A 243 24.37 -13.72 -4.35
N ASP A 244 24.51 -13.77 -5.69
CA ASP A 244 23.52 -13.20 -6.60
C ASP A 244 22.28 -14.07 -6.80
N VAL A 245 22.37 -15.37 -6.51
CA VAL A 245 21.25 -16.32 -6.56
C VAL A 245 20.82 -16.78 -5.15
N CYS A 246 21.50 -16.27 -4.12
CA CYS A 246 21.23 -16.63 -2.74
C CYS A 246 20.18 -15.70 -2.13
N PRO A 247 19.05 -16.22 -1.58
CA PRO A 247 18.04 -15.39 -0.92
C PRO A 247 18.59 -14.54 0.22
N VAL A 248 19.59 -15.01 0.97
CA VAL A 248 20.28 -14.21 2.00
C VAL A 248 21.14 -13.11 1.35
N GLY A 249 21.72 -13.37 0.18
CA GLY A 249 22.41 -12.38 -0.63
C GLY A 249 21.50 -11.21 -1.03
N ASP A 250 20.25 -11.51 -1.40
CA ASP A 250 19.25 -10.47 -1.72
C ASP A 250 18.87 -9.62 -0.49
N LEU A 251 18.80 -10.21 0.70
CA LEU A 251 18.65 -9.43 1.93
C LEU A 251 19.84 -8.50 2.17
N HIS A 252 21.07 -8.98 1.95
CA HIS A 252 22.25 -8.14 2.10
C HIS A 252 22.28 -6.97 1.13
N LYS A 253 21.87 -7.16 -0.14
CA LYS A 253 21.79 -6.10 -1.15
C LYS A 253 20.87 -4.94 -0.71
N ILE A 254 19.83 -5.25 0.07
CA ILE A 254 18.80 -4.27 0.49
C ILE A 254 19.14 -3.64 1.84
N PHE A 255 19.62 -4.43 2.80
CA PHE A 255 19.69 -4.03 4.21
C PHE A 255 21.09 -3.83 4.76
N SER A 256 22.12 -4.39 4.13
CA SER A 256 23.49 -4.27 4.61
C SER A 256 24.23 -3.05 4.05
N ASP A 257 25.18 -2.54 4.80
CA ASP A 257 26.07 -1.51 4.31
C ASP A 257 27.05 -2.03 3.25
N LYS A 258 27.70 -1.12 2.54
CA LYS A 258 28.63 -1.44 1.45
C LYS A 258 29.82 -2.33 1.92
N GLN A 259 30.30 -2.14 3.14
CA GLN A 259 31.42 -2.90 3.68
C GLN A 259 31.02 -4.34 3.95
N THR A 260 29.87 -4.55 4.59
CA THR A 260 29.30 -5.89 4.83
C THR A 260 29.01 -6.59 3.49
N MET A 261 28.44 -5.87 2.52
CA MET A 261 28.16 -6.44 1.20
C MET A 261 29.44 -6.87 0.47
N ALA A 262 30.52 -6.10 0.57
CA ALA A 262 31.83 -6.49 0.00
C ALA A 262 32.36 -7.76 0.65
N LYS A 263 32.32 -7.85 1.99
CA LYS A 263 32.71 -9.07 2.74
C LYS A 263 31.89 -10.29 2.34
N VAL A 264 30.57 -10.12 2.16
CA VAL A 264 29.68 -11.21 1.71
C VAL A 264 30.08 -11.67 0.32
N ASN A 265 30.29 -10.75 -0.63
CA ASN A 265 30.63 -11.08 -2.01
C ASN A 265 31.96 -11.84 -2.09
N GLU A 266 33.01 -11.32 -1.48
CA GLU A 266 34.34 -11.93 -1.49
C GLU A 266 34.33 -13.26 -0.72
N GLY A 267 33.85 -13.27 0.51
CA GLY A 267 33.89 -14.43 1.39
C GLY A 267 33.00 -15.57 0.94
N CYS A 268 31.83 -15.28 0.32
CA CYS A 268 30.93 -16.30 -0.21
C CYS A 268 31.55 -16.98 -1.44
N ARG A 269 32.07 -16.20 -2.41
CA ARG A 269 32.65 -16.70 -3.65
C ARG A 269 33.98 -17.47 -3.44
N SER A 270 34.76 -17.11 -2.43
CA SER A 270 35.99 -17.78 -2.06
C SER A 270 35.81 -18.94 -1.04
N ALA A 271 34.60 -19.23 -0.60
CA ALA A 271 34.33 -20.10 0.55
C ALA A 271 34.99 -19.64 1.87
N GLY A 272 35.41 -18.38 1.93
CA GLY A 272 36.08 -17.78 3.10
C GLY A 272 35.15 -17.61 4.31
N ILE A 273 33.84 -17.44 4.11
CA ILE A 273 32.82 -17.32 5.19
C ILE A 273 31.86 -18.51 5.19
N GLY A 274 31.25 -18.80 6.34
CA GLY A 274 30.15 -19.79 6.47
C GLY A 274 28.78 -19.14 6.24
N CYS A 275 27.80 -19.95 5.77
CA CYS A 275 26.43 -19.45 5.61
C CYS A 275 25.81 -18.98 6.94
N ILE A 276 26.13 -19.63 8.06
CA ILE A 276 25.63 -19.23 9.41
C ILE A 276 26.18 -17.85 9.80
N GLU A 277 27.46 -17.60 9.53
CA GLU A 277 28.10 -16.30 9.78
C GLU A 277 27.49 -15.20 8.91
N CYS A 278 27.35 -15.44 7.61
CA CYS A 278 26.66 -14.54 6.67
C CYS A 278 25.22 -14.21 7.12
N LYS A 279 24.44 -15.22 7.51
CA LYS A 279 23.09 -15.03 8.07
C LYS A 279 23.08 -14.21 9.36
N GLY A 280 24.12 -14.34 10.19
CA GLY A 280 24.32 -13.52 11.38
C GLY A 280 24.44 -12.03 11.03
N TRP A 281 25.26 -11.69 10.04
CA TRP A 281 25.41 -10.30 9.56
C TRP A 281 24.11 -9.75 8.95
N ALA A 282 23.34 -10.58 8.22
CA ALA A 282 22.02 -10.19 7.73
C ALA A 282 21.05 -9.92 8.88
N ALA A 283 21.09 -10.75 9.94
CA ALA A 283 20.29 -10.53 11.14
C ALA A 283 20.67 -9.23 11.85
N ASP A 284 21.96 -8.92 12.00
CA ASP A 284 22.43 -7.69 12.59
C ASP A 284 21.93 -6.45 11.82
N ALA A 285 21.97 -6.51 10.48
CA ALA A 285 21.45 -5.44 9.64
C ALA A 285 19.94 -5.23 9.82
N LEU A 286 19.16 -6.32 9.87
CA LEU A 286 17.72 -6.26 10.09
C LEU A 286 17.36 -5.77 11.49
N VAL A 287 18.05 -6.26 12.52
CA VAL A 287 17.84 -5.81 13.91
C VAL A 287 18.14 -4.33 14.04
N LYS A 288 19.23 -3.85 13.45
CA LYS A 288 19.57 -2.41 13.42
C LYS A 288 18.48 -1.57 12.76
N LEU A 289 17.86 -2.06 11.69
CA LEU A 289 16.74 -1.39 11.01
C LEU A 289 15.46 -1.40 11.86
N LEU A 290 15.13 -2.57 12.43
CA LEU A 290 13.82 -2.80 13.02
C LEU A 290 13.73 -2.32 14.49
N ASN A 291 14.80 -2.33 15.26
CA ASN A 291 14.77 -1.91 16.67
C ASN A 291 14.16 -0.51 16.87
N PRO A 292 14.55 0.54 16.12
CA PRO A 292 13.95 1.86 16.30
C PRO A 292 12.46 1.88 15.92
N MET A 293 12.03 1.04 14.96
CA MET A 293 10.62 0.91 14.60
C MET A 293 9.84 0.21 15.70
N GLN A 294 10.40 -0.85 16.29
CA GLN A 294 9.77 -1.60 17.38
C GLN A 294 9.65 -0.76 18.65
N GLU A 295 10.62 0.09 18.94
CA GLU A 295 10.52 1.05 20.06
C GLU A 295 9.37 2.04 19.85
N ARG A 296 9.21 2.58 18.63
CA ARG A 296 8.06 3.44 18.31
C ARG A 296 6.74 2.68 18.37
N ARG A 297 6.70 1.44 17.84
CA ARG A 297 5.52 0.59 17.84
C ARG A 297 5.03 0.29 19.24
N ARG A 298 5.92 -0.03 20.17
CA ARG A 298 5.60 -0.36 21.57
C ARG A 298 4.73 0.71 22.23
N LYS A 299 4.96 1.99 21.95
CA LYS A 299 4.15 3.10 22.48
C LYS A 299 2.66 2.97 22.12
N PHE A 300 2.38 2.48 20.93
CA PHE A 300 1.01 2.29 20.45
C PHE A 300 0.42 0.97 20.94
N GLU A 301 1.23 -0.07 21.09
CA GLU A 301 0.79 -1.35 21.68
C GLU A 301 0.43 -1.19 23.15
N GLU A 302 1.20 -0.41 23.90
CA GLU A 302 0.95 -0.09 25.32
C GLU A 302 -0.24 0.87 25.48
N ASN A 303 -0.49 1.75 24.53
CA ASN A 303 -1.61 2.66 24.52
C ASN A 303 -2.29 2.74 23.16
N PRO A 304 -3.17 1.78 22.83
CA PRO A 304 -3.88 1.73 21.55
C PRO A 304 -4.70 2.99 21.24
N ARG A 305 -5.12 3.73 22.25
CA ARG A 305 -5.89 4.96 22.10
C ARG A 305 -5.12 6.01 21.28
N LEU A 306 -3.80 6.10 21.43
CA LEU A 306 -2.98 7.04 20.65
C LEU A 306 -3.10 6.83 19.13
N ALA A 307 -3.08 5.57 18.68
CA ALA A 307 -3.23 5.27 17.27
C ALA A 307 -4.66 5.54 16.77
N TRP A 308 -5.68 5.26 17.61
CA TRP A 308 -7.06 5.61 17.30
C TRP A 308 -7.25 7.12 17.15
N ASP A 309 -6.72 7.93 18.05
CA ASP A 309 -6.84 9.39 17.99
C ASP A 309 -6.18 9.94 16.71
N ILE A 310 -5.06 9.36 16.29
CA ILE A 310 -4.40 9.70 15.01
C ILE A 310 -5.29 9.33 13.82
N LEU A 311 -5.84 8.10 13.80
CA LEU A 311 -6.74 7.66 12.74
C LEU A 311 -8.01 8.52 12.68
N GLU A 312 -8.57 8.88 13.82
CA GLU A 312 -9.76 9.74 13.90
C GLU A 312 -9.48 11.14 13.38
N ALA A 313 -8.38 11.77 13.81
CA ALA A 313 -7.96 13.08 13.32
C ALA A 313 -7.68 13.05 11.80
N GLY A 314 -7.00 11.99 11.32
CA GLY A 314 -6.78 11.77 9.89
C GLY A 314 -8.08 11.57 9.11
N THR A 315 -9.02 10.80 9.68
CA THR A 315 -10.35 10.60 9.10
C THR A 315 -11.12 11.91 8.93
N GLN A 316 -11.06 12.82 9.91
CA GLN A 316 -11.72 14.13 9.79
C GLN A 316 -11.12 14.95 8.63
N LYS A 317 -9.77 14.97 8.49
CA LYS A 317 -9.09 15.62 7.36
C LYS A 317 -9.48 14.96 6.03
N ALA A 318 -9.51 13.64 5.98
CA ALA A 318 -9.89 12.86 4.80
C ALA A 318 -11.34 13.12 4.39
N ARG A 319 -12.28 13.09 5.33
CA ARG A 319 -13.70 13.40 5.08
C ARG A 319 -13.93 14.81 4.55
N LYS A 320 -13.19 15.79 5.06
CA LYS A 320 -13.27 17.16 4.53
C LYS A 320 -12.88 17.19 3.05
N ALA A 321 -11.74 16.61 2.67
CA ALA A 321 -11.28 16.59 1.28
C ALA A 321 -12.23 15.75 0.38
N ALA A 322 -12.71 14.61 0.89
CA ALA A 322 -13.68 13.77 0.19
C ALA A 322 -15.02 14.48 -0.03
N GLY A 323 -15.53 15.18 1.00
CA GLY A 323 -16.76 15.95 0.90
C GLY A 323 -16.71 17.08 -0.13
N GLU A 324 -15.57 17.79 -0.20
CA GLU A 324 -15.34 18.82 -1.23
C GLU A 324 -15.42 18.20 -2.64
N THR A 325 -14.79 17.04 -2.85
CA THR A 325 -14.85 16.33 -4.14
C THR A 325 -16.27 15.83 -4.43
N MET A 326 -16.98 15.28 -3.43
CA MET A 326 -18.36 14.81 -3.62
C MET A 326 -19.33 15.95 -3.94
N ASN A 327 -19.11 17.16 -3.44
CA ASN A 327 -19.88 18.31 -3.84
C ASN A 327 -19.68 18.63 -5.33
N ASP A 328 -18.44 18.59 -5.82
CA ASP A 328 -18.16 18.78 -7.25
C ASP A 328 -18.81 17.67 -8.10
N VAL A 329 -18.74 16.41 -7.64
CA VAL A 329 -19.35 15.25 -8.31
C VAL A 329 -20.87 15.39 -8.40
N ARG A 330 -21.53 15.65 -7.25
CA ARG A 330 -22.99 15.82 -7.21
C ARG A 330 -23.46 17.01 -8.06
N SER A 331 -22.71 18.11 -8.03
CA SER A 331 -23.01 19.27 -8.86
C SER A 331 -22.90 18.96 -10.34
N ALA A 332 -21.82 18.29 -10.75
CA ALA A 332 -21.60 17.90 -12.15
C ALA A 332 -22.67 16.92 -12.67
N MET A 333 -23.17 16.04 -11.80
CA MET A 333 -24.24 15.06 -12.13
C MET A 333 -25.66 15.62 -12.00
N GLY A 334 -25.83 16.91 -11.63
CA GLY A 334 -27.15 17.51 -11.38
C GLY A 334 -27.86 17.02 -10.12
N MET A 335 -27.10 16.45 -9.16
CA MET A 335 -27.60 15.89 -7.89
C MET A 335 -27.41 16.85 -6.70
N SER A 336 -27.05 18.12 -6.95
CA SER A 336 -26.90 19.12 -5.90
C SER A 336 -28.27 19.45 -5.30
N LEU A 337 -28.36 19.52 -3.96
CA LEU A 337 -29.55 19.96 -3.25
C LEU A 337 -29.71 21.47 -3.22
N ALA A 338 -28.75 22.23 -3.73
CA ALA A 338 -28.89 23.68 -3.87
C ALA A 338 -29.96 23.99 -4.92
N TYR A 339 -31.08 24.58 -4.50
CA TYR A 339 -32.06 25.13 -5.43
C TYR A 339 -31.40 26.31 -6.18
N GLU A 340 -30.94 26.04 -7.40
CA GLU A 340 -30.60 27.11 -8.33
C GLU A 340 -31.92 27.63 -8.94
N ALA A 341 -32.32 28.84 -8.54
CA ALA A 341 -33.43 29.50 -9.20
C ALA A 341 -33.16 29.52 -10.73
N PRO A 342 -34.16 29.20 -11.58
CA PRO A 342 -33.98 29.27 -13.01
C PRO A 342 -33.46 30.67 -13.36
N LYS A 343 -32.32 30.73 -14.05
CA LYS A 343 -31.83 32.00 -14.63
C LYS A 343 -32.98 32.53 -15.48
N ASN A 344 -33.63 33.57 -15.01
CA ASN A 344 -34.72 34.22 -15.73
C ASN A 344 -34.26 34.41 -17.16
N ALA A 345 -35.04 33.85 -18.08
CA ALA A 345 -35.01 34.28 -19.47
C ALA A 345 -35.33 35.79 -19.46
N GLU A 346 -34.30 36.61 -19.29
CA GLU A 346 -34.46 38.04 -19.53
C GLU A 346 -34.61 38.25 -21.03
N SER A 347 -35.83 38.67 -21.35
CA SER A 347 -36.26 39.48 -22.46
C SER A 347 -35.94 39.00 -23.89
N GLN A 348 -37.02 38.49 -24.48
CA GLN A 348 -37.30 38.89 -25.86
C GLN A 348 -37.81 40.32 -25.92
#